data_32c77cf67a8e3b6ceaf6e161fe1a1c6f
#
_entry.id   32c77cf67a8e3b6ceaf6e161fe1a1c6f
#
_cell.length_a   1.000
_cell.length_b   1.000
_cell.length_c   1.000
_cell.angle_alpha   90.00
_cell.angle_beta   90.00
_cell.angle_gamma   90.00
#
_symmetry.space_group_name_H-M   'P 1'
#
loop_
_entity.id
_entity.type
_entity.pdbx_description
1 polymer ?
#
loop_
_entity_poly.entity_id
_entity_poly.type
_entity_poly.pdbx_seq_one_letter_code
_entity_poly.pdbx_strand_id
1 'polypeptide(L)'
;MRRRQIALVMAAAMAASALSGCGGSGNSGSAATAAPATTAAAASEAPEAGGESAGETEGADGEAASGDKEGYLSTFDVAGAGDVSLDVMITSLGDSDGGPFLRGVMDKYMEMYPNVTLTPVECSMNDLYTTLITQATAGTLPDIFTMSEAYSANCLEMGMMVDNLPELLGEDYMNGLLDVAIENSTVDGTFVFMPWQNNTSAMVYRKDLFEEKGIEIPKNWDEFLEAAKTLTEDLDGDGKVDRYGSAFAGTRNDSAESRFQTFALTFGCDFITPNGDGTFTSGFGTDAYKNAMTTFVRLATEEGITPPGFVETGYSEAYTMIAADEACMFFSASNVLGGIYNANPEMKGKMGSFPMPTAEGVSPVTSFSSVGMTISNTCENPEVAADFLKYLTSVENSVAWNEATCRLPVVKDALTAICENDEVYNGFVEASDSAVIYPPFAGLAELRDICGECWQTVVSEGVAVEDAIANAAAKAEETAKTYSN
;
A
#
# COMPACT_ATOMS: atom_id res chain seq x y z
N MET A 1 -10.38 21.98 31.04
CA MET A 1 -9.08 22.53 31.49
C MET A 1 -7.96 21.49 31.57
N ARG A 2 -8.21 20.18 31.51
CA ARG A 2 -7.17 19.13 31.49
C ARG A 2 -6.56 18.86 30.10
N ARG A 3 -7.28 19.16 29.02
CA ARG A 3 -6.81 18.91 27.64
C ARG A 3 -5.69 19.83 27.11
N ARG A 4 -5.46 20.99 27.75
CA ARG A 4 -4.37 21.92 27.34
C ARG A 4 -2.99 21.61 27.93
N GLN A 5 -2.86 20.67 28.85
CA GLN A 5 -1.58 20.36 29.49
C GLN A 5 -0.80 19.23 28.81
N ILE A 6 -1.46 18.38 28.00
CA ILE A 6 -0.82 17.26 27.31
C ILE A 6 -0.04 17.74 26.07
N ALA A 7 -0.55 18.73 25.35
CA ALA A 7 0.14 19.31 24.20
C ALA A 7 1.46 20.02 24.52
N LEU A 8 1.63 20.49 25.77
CA LEU A 8 2.85 21.20 26.20
C LEU A 8 3.99 20.23 26.63
N VAL A 9 3.68 19.01 26.97
CA VAL A 9 4.67 18.01 27.42
C VAL A 9 5.37 17.34 26.24
N MET A 10 4.70 17.14 25.10
CA MET A 10 5.33 16.55 23.89
C MET A 10 6.29 17.53 23.19
N ALA A 11 6.04 18.84 23.25
CA ALA A 11 6.94 19.84 22.64
C ALA A 11 8.28 20.00 23.42
N ALA A 12 8.32 19.60 24.71
CA ALA A 12 9.53 19.70 25.53
C ALA A 12 10.49 18.51 25.40
N ALA A 13 10.02 17.34 24.92
CA ALA A 13 10.84 16.15 24.76
C ALA A 13 11.71 16.14 23.49
N MET A 14 11.34 16.90 22.45
CA MET A 14 12.10 16.99 21.20
C MET A 14 13.23 18.04 21.20
N ALA A 15 13.31 18.91 22.21
CA ALA A 15 14.36 19.92 22.31
C ALA A 15 15.62 19.45 23.09
N ALA A 16 15.62 18.25 23.65
CA ALA A 16 16.70 17.77 24.53
C ALA A 16 17.73 16.86 23.85
N SER A 17 17.55 16.45 22.58
CA SER A 17 18.44 15.51 21.89
C SER A 17 19.44 16.14 20.91
N ALA A 18 19.55 17.48 20.85
CA ALA A 18 20.42 18.16 19.89
C ALA A 18 21.74 18.70 20.47
N LEU A 19 22.11 18.40 21.72
CA LEU A 19 23.30 18.95 22.38
C LEU A 19 24.10 17.87 23.14
N SER A 20 24.73 16.94 22.41
CA SER A 20 25.91 16.24 22.94
C SER A 20 26.63 15.47 21.83
N GLY A 21 27.69 16.09 21.33
CA GLY A 21 28.57 15.41 20.37
C GLY A 21 29.69 16.33 19.89
N CYS A 22 30.61 16.73 20.78
CA CYS A 22 31.92 17.24 20.38
C CYS A 22 32.98 16.88 21.40
N GLY A 23 34.03 16.22 20.92
CA GLY A 23 35.32 16.07 21.65
C GLY A 23 35.88 14.65 21.61
N GLY A 24 36.85 14.39 20.76
CA GLY A 24 38.23 14.51 20.84
C GLY A 24 39.00 13.29 20.39
N SER A 25 39.79 13.46 19.34
CA SER A 25 41.18 13.09 19.04
C SER A 25 41.67 11.64 19.09
N GLY A 26 42.37 11.26 18.02
CA GLY A 26 43.57 10.46 18.07
C GLY A 26 43.83 9.49 16.93
N ASN A 27 44.34 9.98 15.86
CA ASN A 27 45.57 9.65 15.11
C ASN A 27 45.88 8.24 14.59
N SER A 28 46.19 8.19 13.35
CA SER A 28 47.20 7.58 12.44
C SER A 28 46.57 6.62 11.43
N GLY A 29 46.72 6.81 10.14
CA GLY A 29 47.77 7.19 9.31
C GLY A 29 47.84 6.29 8.10
N SER A 30 47.92 6.87 6.96
CA SER A 30 48.59 6.56 5.69
C SER A 30 47.65 6.34 4.50
N ALA A 31 47.52 7.36 3.66
CA ALA A 31 48.21 7.66 2.40
C ALA A 31 47.85 6.69 1.28
N ALA A 32 47.37 7.11 0.23
CA ALA A 32 47.43 8.00 -0.93
C ALA A 32 46.94 7.14 -2.11
N THR A 33 46.30 7.61 -3.16
CA THR A 33 46.62 8.61 -4.14
C THR A 33 45.45 8.82 -5.11
N ALA A 34 45.12 10.09 -5.28
CA ALA A 34 44.92 10.85 -6.51
C ALA A 34 44.07 10.31 -7.69
N ALA A 35 43.12 11.15 -8.03
CA ALA A 35 42.42 11.29 -9.31
C ALA A 35 43.39 11.75 -10.42
N PRO A 36 42.99 11.87 -11.69
CA PRO A 36 42.13 12.96 -12.13
C PRO A 36 41.12 12.68 -13.27
N ALA A 37 40.25 13.67 -13.44
CA ALA A 37 39.28 13.86 -14.49
C ALA A 37 39.88 14.10 -15.88
N THR A 38 39.06 13.87 -16.93
CA THR A 38 38.88 14.78 -18.10
C THR A 38 37.85 14.20 -19.05
N THR A 39 36.74 14.92 -19.25
CA THR A 39 36.21 15.61 -20.44
C THR A 39 36.19 14.85 -21.76
N ALA A 40 35.05 14.74 -22.40
CA ALA A 40 34.73 15.45 -23.63
C ALA A 40 33.30 15.12 -24.14
N ALA A 41 32.63 16.18 -24.52
CA ALA A 41 31.41 16.23 -25.26
C ALA A 41 31.56 15.76 -26.72
N ALA A 42 30.50 15.17 -27.27
CA ALA A 42 30.29 15.25 -28.73
C ALA A 42 28.77 15.30 -29.00
N ALA A 43 28.36 16.41 -29.57
CA ALA A 43 27.09 16.65 -30.24
C ALA A 43 27.09 16.01 -31.63
N SER A 44 25.94 15.52 -32.11
CA SER A 44 25.59 15.49 -33.53
C SER A 44 24.05 15.37 -33.61
N GLU A 45 23.34 16.46 -33.94
CA GLU A 45 22.87 16.81 -35.27
C GLU A 45 21.62 15.98 -35.68
N ALA A 46 20.51 16.72 -35.72
CA ALA A 46 19.25 16.37 -36.37
C ALA A 46 19.38 16.51 -37.90
N PRO A 47 18.50 15.94 -38.68
CA PRO A 47 18.10 16.55 -39.97
C PRO A 47 16.65 17.03 -39.96
N GLU A 48 16.52 18.28 -40.40
CA GLU A 48 15.29 18.91 -40.89
C GLU A 48 14.91 18.36 -42.25
N ALA A 49 13.66 18.51 -42.58
CA ALA A 49 12.97 19.00 -43.77
C ALA A 49 11.72 18.14 -44.03
N GLY A 50 10.56 18.63 -44.28
CA GLY A 50 10.07 19.84 -44.85
C GLY A 50 8.81 19.52 -45.63
N GLY A 51 7.86 20.44 -45.65
CA GLY A 51 6.98 20.61 -46.78
C GLY A 51 5.47 20.53 -46.54
N GLU A 52 4.86 21.68 -46.29
CA GLU A 52 3.65 22.28 -46.82
C GLU A 52 2.50 21.39 -47.33
N SER A 53 1.29 21.64 -46.85
CA SER A 53 0.26 22.32 -47.66
C SER A 53 -0.94 22.77 -46.81
N ALA A 54 -1.26 24.03 -46.98
CA ALA A 54 -2.43 24.71 -46.46
C ALA A 54 -3.74 24.22 -47.09
N GLY A 55 -4.80 24.28 -46.29
CA GLY A 55 -6.18 24.18 -46.76
C GLY A 55 -7.10 24.84 -45.75
N GLU A 56 -7.35 26.14 -45.94
CA GLU A 56 -8.43 26.87 -45.26
C GLU A 56 -9.79 26.30 -45.66
N THR A 57 -10.66 26.10 -44.67
CA THR A 57 -12.11 26.23 -44.88
C THR A 57 -12.76 26.77 -43.60
N GLU A 58 -13.60 27.77 -43.88
CA GLU A 58 -14.30 28.67 -42.98
C GLU A 58 -15.26 28.03 -41.99
N GLY A 59 -15.43 28.77 -40.93
CA GLY A 59 -16.37 28.89 -39.85
C GLY A 59 -17.69 28.12 -39.87
N ALA A 60 -18.00 27.58 -38.73
CA ALA A 60 -19.38 27.46 -38.26
C ALA A 60 -19.39 27.62 -36.74
N ASP A 61 -20.33 28.44 -36.32
CA ASP A 61 -20.59 28.89 -34.94
C ASP A 61 -20.73 27.76 -33.94
N GLY A 62 -20.29 28.08 -32.71
CA GLY A 62 -20.24 27.20 -31.57
C GLY A 62 -21.59 26.73 -31.06
N GLU A 63 -21.71 25.46 -30.92
CA GLU A 63 -22.44 24.83 -29.83
C GLU A 63 -21.39 24.16 -28.95
N ALA A 64 -21.39 24.53 -27.65
CA ALA A 64 -20.60 23.87 -26.65
C ALA A 64 -20.96 22.38 -26.66
N ALA A 65 -20.12 21.57 -27.27
CA ALA A 65 -20.25 20.13 -27.26
C ALA A 65 -20.09 19.66 -25.81
N SER A 66 -21.21 19.36 -25.14
CA SER A 66 -21.26 18.41 -24.04
C SER A 66 -20.84 17.05 -24.64
N GLY A 67 -19.54 16.79 -24.72
CA GLY A 67 -19.05 15.48 -25.09
C GLY A 67 -19.52 14.51 -24.02
N ASP A 68 -20.25 13.47 -24.43
CA ASP A 68 -20.56 12.31 -23.60
C ASP A 68 -19.25 11.74 -23.09
N LYS A 69 -18.97 12.01 -21.79
CA LYS A 69 -17.80 11.51 -21.08
C LYS A 69 -18.23 10.19 -20.48
N GLU A 70 -17.96 9.09 -21.16
CA GLU A 70 -18.24 7.75 -20.67
C GLU A 70 -17.63 7.57 -19.27
N GLY A 71 -18.47 7.33 -18.27
CA GLY A 71 -18.08 6.92 -16.93
C GLY A 71 -17.80 8.02 -15.88
N TYR A 72 -17.83 9.32 -16.25
CA TYR A 72 -17.70 10.42 -15.29
C TYR A 72 -18.88 11.37 -15.37
N LEU A 73 -19.66 11.45 -14.29
CA LEU A 73 -20.78 12.39 -14.13
C LEU A 73 -20.40 13.45 -13.11
N SER A 74 -19.97 14.63 -13.57
CA SER A 74 -19.87 15.80 -12.70
C SER A 74 -21.27 16.22 -12.25
N THR A 75 -21.43 16.38 -10.96
CA THR A 75 -22.66 16.92 -10.35
C THR A 75 -22.54 18.41 -10.01
N PHE A 76 -21.37 19.01 -10.29
CA PHE A 76 -21.05 20.39 -9.98
C PHE A 76 -20.70 21.16 -11.26
N ASP A 77 -21.11 22.43 -11.35
CA ASP A 77 -20.74 23.33 -12.46
C ASP A 77 -19.33 23.88 -12.28
N VAL A 78 -18.32 23.05 -12.57
CA VAL A 78 -16.90 23.42 -12.48
C VAL A 78 -16.56 24.63 -13.37
N ALA A 79 -17.14 24.69 -14.57
CA ALA A 79 -16.88 25.78 -15.51
C ALA A 79 -17.42 27.14 -14.99
N GLY A 80 -18.49 27.10 -14.20
CA GLY A 80 -19.09 28.28 -13.57
C GLY A 80 -18.42 28.74 -12.28
N ALA A 81 -17.45 27.99 -11.74
CA ALA A 81 -16.80 28.28 -10.45
C ALA A 81 -15.82 29.48 -10.47
N GLY A 82 -15.53 30.06 -11.67
CA GLY A 82 -14.48 31.06 -11.84
C GLY A 82 -13.09 30.42 -11.92
N ASP A 83 -12.04 31.24 -11.83
CA ASP A 83 -10.67 30.73 -11.85
C ASP A 83 -10.35 30.04 -10.50
N VAL A 84 -9.97 28.78 -10.57
CA VAL A 84 -9.65 27.90 -9.41
C VAL A 84 -8.22 27.42 -9.50
N SER A 85 -7.49 27.47 -8.39
CA SER A 85 -6.17 26.85 -8.25
C SER A 85 -6.18 25.90 -7.07
N LEU A 86 -5.76 24.64 -7.27
CA LEU A 86 -5.70 23.61 -6.23
C LEU A 86 -4.29 23.01 -6.17
N ASP A 87 -3.71 23.01 -4.98
CA ASP A 87 -2.48 22.28 -4.69
C ASP A 87 -2.83 20.82 -4.35
N VAL A 88 -2.26 19.87 -5.09
CA VAL A 88 -2.60 18.44 -5.03
C VAL A 88 -1.39 17.61 -4.59
N MET A 89 -1.41 17.12 -3.35
CA MET A 89 -0.37 16.27 -2.76
C MET A 89 -0.83 14.81 -2.74
N ILE A 90 -0.50 14.05 -3.77
CA ILE A 90 -0.73 12.60 -3.82
C ILE A 90 0.63 11.91 -3.80
N THR A 91 0.88 11.04 -2.81
CA THR A 91 2.19 10.39 -2.62
C THR A 91 2.68 9.63 -3.85
N SER A 92 1.77 9.01 -4.60
CA SER A 92 2.10 8.31 -5.86
C SER A 92 2.53 9.23 -7.01
N LEU A 93 2.49 10.56 -6.87
CA LEU A 93 3.07 11.49 -7.84
C LEU A 93 4.59 11.31 -8.02
N GLY A 94 5.29 10.82 -6.99
CA GLY A 94 6.72 10.50 -7.02
C GLY A 94 7.03 9.09 -7.56
N ASP A 95 6.04 8.22 -7.73
CA ASP A 95 6.23 6.84 -8.21
C ASP A 95 6.58 6.83 -9.70
N SER A 96 7.41 5.88 -10.12
CA SER A 96 7.83 5.73 -11.52
C SER A 96 6.69 5.28 -12.45
N ASP A 97 5.71 4.58 -11.91
CA ASP A 97 4.52 4.07 -12.61
C ASP A 97 3.30 4.98 -12.40
N GLY A 98 3.00 5.33 -11.16
CA GLY A 98 1.84 6.14 -10.79
C GLY A 98 1.97 7.62 -11.13
N GLY A 99 3.17 8.19 -11.02
CA GLY A 99 3.40 9.62 -11.23
C GLY A 99 3.03 10.11 -12.64
N PRO A 100 3.51 9.47 -13.71
CA PRO A 100 3.11 9.83 -15.08
C PRO A 100 1.61 9.72 -15.32
N PHE A 101 0.95 8.67 -14.80
CA PHE A 101 -0.49 8.51 -14.89
C PHE A 101 -1.24 9.67 -14.22
N LEU A 102 -0.90 9.98 -12.97
CA LEU A 102 -1.56 11.05 -12.22
C LEU A 102 -1.42 12.41 -12.88
N ARG A 103 -0.23 12.74 -13.39
CA ARG A 103 -0.01 13.99 -14.14
C ARG A 103 -0.86 14.03 -15.40
N GLY A 104 -0.97 12.91 -16.14
CA GLY A 104 -1.83 12.79 -17.30
C GLY A 104 -3.31 12.98 -16.99
N VAL A 105 -3.80 12.49 -15.85
CA VAL A 105 -5.17 12.71 -15.36
C VAL A 105 -5.39 14.18 -15.00
N MET A 106 -4.43 14.81 -14.29
CA MET A 106 -4.48 16.23 -13.96
C MET A 106 -4.51 17.10 -15.24
N ASP A 107 -3.66 16.80 -16.22
CA ASP A 107 -3.61 17.52 -17.50
C ASP A 107 -4.96 17.42 -18.26
N LYS A 108 -5.52 16.23 -18.37
CA LYS A 108 -6.83 16.00 -18.98
C LYS A 108 -7.97 16.74 -18.27
N TYR A 109 -7.93 16.80 -16.94
CA TYR A 109 -8.91 17.56 -16.16
C TYR A 109 -8.81 19.06 -16.44
N MET A 110 -7.60 19.60 -16.49
CA MET A 110 -7.37 21.02 -16.86
C MET A 110 -7.73 21.33 -18.32
N GLU A 111 -7.57 20.37 -19.24
CA GLU A 111 -8.07 20.50 -20.63
C GLU A 111 -9.61 20.57 -20.68
N MET A 112 -10.30 19.78 -19.83
CA MET A 112 -11.77 19.83 -19.73
C MET A 112 -12.28 21.10 -19.06
N TYR A 113 -11.52 21.65 -18.11
CA TYR A 113 -11.86 22.83 -17.32
C TYR A 113 -10.71 23.85 -17.33
N PRO A 114 -10.58 24.66 -18.39
CA PRO A 114 -9.46 25.61 -18.52
C PRO A 114 -9.39 26.70 -17.44
N ASN A 115 -10.46 26.87 -16.67
CA ASN A 115 -10.52 27.74 -15.50
C ASN A 115 -9.94 27.10 -14.23
N VAL A 116 -9.53 25.81 -14.27
CA VAL A 116 -8.93 25.11 -13.15
C VAL A 116 -7.43 24.91 -13.39
N THR A 117 -6.62 25.21 -12.38
CA THR A 117 -5.19 24.91 -12.34
C THR A 117 -4.93 23.91 -11.22
N LEU A 118 -4.37 22.74 -11.55
CA LEU A 118 -3.93 21.74 -10.58
C LEU A 118 -2.41 21.77 -10.47
N THR A 119 -1.89 22.04 -9.27
CA THR A 119 -0.45 22.07 -9.00
C THR A 119 -0.03 20.81 -8.25
N PRO A 120 0.76 19.90 -8.86
CA PRO A 120 1.23 18.70 -8.17
C PRO A 120 2.26 19.04 -7.09
N VAL A 121 2.05 18.52 -5.88
CA VAL A 121 2.97 18.61 -4.74
C VAL A 121 3.49 17.22 -4.43
N GLU A 122 4.80 17.02 -4.58
CA GLU A 122 5.43 15.72 -4.30
C GLU A 122 5.74 15.56 -2.82
N CYS A 123 5.41 14.40 -2.28
CA CYS A 123 5.73 14.00 -0.92
C CYS A 123 5.87 12.48 -0.87
N SER A 124 6.91 11.97 -0.21
CA SER A 124 7.03 10.52 0.00
C SER A 124 6.04 10.05 1.07
N MET A 125 5.60 8.78 0.99
CA MET A 125 4.72 8.20 2.02
C MET A 125 5.37 8.23 3.41
N ASN A 126 6.70 8.06 3.48
CA ASN A 126 7.44 8.08 4.74
C ASN A 126 7.47 9.46 5.42
N ASP A 127 7.47 10.53 4.62
CA ASP A 127 7.53 11.91 5.13
C ASP A 127 6.14 12.54 5.30
N LEU A 128 5.11 11.91 4.75
CA LEU A 128 3.77 12.47 4.59
C LEU A 128 3.21 13.02 5.91
N TYR A 129 3.14 12.20 6.95
CA TYR A 129 2.55 12.60 8.24
C TYR A 129 3.27 13.80 8.85
N THR A 130 4.62 13.77 8.89
CA THR A 130 5.43 14.89 9.42
C THR A 130 5.25 16.16 8.61
N THR A 131 5.18 16.04 7.29
CA THR A 131 4.94 17.13 6.36
C THR A 131 3.56 17.76 6.60
N LEU A 132 2.51 16.95 6.67
CA LEU A 132 1.15 17.41 6.92
C LEU A 132 1.02 18.16 8.27
N ILE A 133 1.59 17.62 9.36
CA ILE A 133 1.57 18.30 10.67
C ILE A 133 2.29 19.66 10.62
N THR A 134 3.42 19.72 9.92
CA THR A 134 4.18 20.95 9.76
C THR A 134 3.40 22.00 8.96
N GLN A 135 2.81 21.60 7.85
CA GLN A 135 2.01 22.48 6.99
C GLN A 135 0.71 22.92 7.66
N ALA A 136 0.03 22.01 8.38
CA ALA A 136 -1.16 22.37 9.16
C ALA A 136 -0.85 23.44 10.21
N THR A 137 0.28 23.29 10.91
CA THR A 137 0.73 24.27 11.91
C THR A 137 1.07 25.63 11.29
N ALA A 138 1.60 25.62 10.06
CA ALA A 138 1.95 26.83 9.30
C ALA A 138 0.74 27.43 8.56
N GLY A 139 -0.40 26.75 8.48
CA GLY A 139 -1.57 27.17 7.70
C GLY A 139 -1.33 27.08 6.17
N THR A 140 -0.54 26.13 5.72
CA THR A 140 -0.14 25.93 4.32
C THR A 140 -0.43 24.49 3.84
N LEU A 141 -1.48 23.87 4.34
CA LEU A 141 -1.93 22.57 3.84
C LEU A 141 -2.26 22.68 2.34
N PRO A 142 -1.93 21.65 1.53
CA PRO A 142 -2.45 21.55 0.18
C PRO A 142 -3.99 21.40 0.19
N ASP A 143 -4.65 21.79 -0.89
CA ASP A 143 -6.10 21.66 -1.01
C ASP A 143 -6.57 20.21 -1.01
N ILE A 144 -5.81 19.33 -1.67
CA ILE A 144 -6.01 17.88 -1.70
C ILE A 144 -4.74 17.21 -1.21
N PHE A 145 -4.86 16.26 -0.27
CA PHE A 145 -3.70 15.50 0.19
C PHE A 145 -4.02 14.04 0.49
N THR A 146 -2.97 13.21 0.35
CA THR A 146 -3.04 11.77 0.69
C THR A 146 -3.34 11.59 2.17
N MET A 147 -4.20 10.61 2.45
CA MET A 147 -4.57 10.15 3.79
C MET A 147 -4.50 8.63 3.87
N SER A 148 -4.24 8.11 5.06
CA SER A 148 -4.40 6.71 5.39
C SER A 148 -4.96 6.55 6.81
N GLU A 149 -5.45 5.34 7.11
CA GLU A 149 -6.00 4.99 8.42
C GLU A 149 -4.98 5.20 9.56
N ALA A 150 -3.68 5.06 9.28
CA ALA A 150 -2.63 5.11 10.29
C ALA A 150 -2.56 6.42 11.08
N TYR A 151 -2.99 7.55 10.48
CA TYR A 151 -2.94 8.87 11.11
C TYR A 151 -4.22 9.70 10.92
N SER A 152 -5.25 9.13 10.33
CA SER A 152 -6.53 9.80 10.07
C SER A 152 -7.19 10.33 11.33
N ALA A 153 -7.14 9.58 12.44
CA ALA A 153 -7.66 10.02 13.74
C ALA A 153 -6.97 11.27 14.27
N ASN A 154 -5.64 11.33 14.17
CA ASN A 154 -4.87 12.50 14.60
C ASN A 154 -5.17 13.73 13.72
N CYS A 155 -5.28 13.53 12.41
CA CYS A 155 -5.61 14.59 11.48
C CYS A 155 -7.05 15.12 11.69
N LEU A 156 -7.99 14.23 12.03
CA LEU A 156 -9.36 14.60 12.39
C LEU A 156 -9.38 15.42 13.68
N GLU A 157 -8.67 14.99 14.73
CA GLU A 157 -8.58 15.75 16.00
C GLU A 157 -7.98 17.14 15.79
N MET A 158 -7.04 17.29 14.86
CA MET A 158 -6.44 18.58 14.49
C MET A 158 -7.34 19.42 13.58
N GLY A 159 -8.45 18.88 13.07
CA GLY A 159 -9.36 19.57 12.17
C GLY A 159 -8.73 19.94 10.84
N MET A 160 -7.93 19.06 10.24
CA MET A 160 -7.16 19.33 9.03
C MET A 160 -7.96 19.20 7.74
N MET A 161 -9.12 18.52 7.76
CA MET A 161 -9.95 18.24 6.60
C MET A 161 -11.35 18.84 6.73
N VAL A 162 -12.07 18.88 5.61
CA VAL A 162 -13.50 19.25 5.59
C VAL A 162 -14.32 18.22 6.38
N ASP A 163 -15.42 18.67 6.98
CA ASP A 163 -16.32 17.83 7.79
C ASP A 163 -17.51 17.26 7.00
N ASN A 164 -17.67 17.67 5.74
CA ASN A 164 -18.78 17.31 4.85
C ASN A 164 -18.30 16.55 3.59
N LEU A 165 -17.20 15.80 3.67
CA LEU A 165 -16.65 15.07 2.52
C LEU A 165 -17.66 14.12 1.83
N PRO A 166 -18.51 13.34 2.56
CA PRO A 166 -19.53 12.50 1.92
C PRO A 166 -20.54 13.29 1.10
N GLU A 167 -20.97 14.47 1.57
CA GLU A 167 -21.90 15.33 0.86
C GLU A 167 -21.29 15.89 -0.42
N LEU A 168 -19.98 16.26 -0.38
CA LEU A 168 -19.23 16.73 -1.53
C LEU A 168 -19.06 15.64 -2.59
N LEU A 169 -18.81 14.40 -2.18
CA LEU A 169 -18.69 13.26 -3.08
C LEU A 169 -20.05 12.82 -3.64
N GLY A 170 -21.11 12.90 -2.83
CA GLY A 170 -22.47 12.53 -3.17
C GLY A 170 -22.81 11.05 -2.95
N GLU A 171 -24.10 10.78 -2.73
CA GLU A 171 -24.60 9.47 -2.35
C GLU A 171 -24.31 8.37 -3.39
N ASP A 172 -24.48 8.67 -4.67
CA ASP A 172 -24.23 7.69 -5.75
C ASP A 172 -22.76 7.26 -5.78
N TYR A 173 -21.83 8.20 -5.59
CA TYR A 173 -20.40 7.89 -5.51
C TYR A 173 -20.10 7.01 -4.27
N MET A 174 -20.59 7.40 -3.11
CA MET A 174 -20.39 6.66 -1.86
C MET A 174 -20.92 5.22 -1.95
N ASN A 175 -22.07 5.00 -2.56
CA ASN A 175 -22.68 3.67 -2.77
C ASN A 175 -21.86 2.79 -3.75
N GLY A 176 -21.07 3.40 -4.62
CA GLY A 176 -20.16 2.73 -5.56
C GLY A 176 -18.88 2.20 -4.92
N LEU A 177 -18.55 2.57 -3.67
CA LEU A 177 -17.34 2.12 -2.98
C LEU A 177 -17.55 0.78 -2.26
N LEU A 178 -16.47 0.03 -2.04
CA LEU A 178 -16.46 -1.14 -1.17
C LEU A 178 -16.84 -0.74 0.27
N ASP A 179 -17.67 -1.52 0.91
CA ASP A 179 -18.15 -1.25 2.27
C ASP A 179 -16.99 -1.25 3.29
N VAL A 180 -16.04 -2.20 3.16
CA VAL A 180 -14.83 -2.26 3.99
C VAL A 180 -13.93 -1.03 3.79
N ALA A 181 -13.92 -0.43 2.60
CA ALA A 181 -13.15 0.79 2.33
C ALA A 181 -13.79 2.02 2.99
N ILE A 182 -15.12 2.09 3.02
CA ILE A 182 -15.85 3.13 3.76
C ILE A 182 -15.59 2.97 5.26
N GLU A 183 -15.65 1.75 5.80
CA GLU A 183 -15.34 1.47 7.20
C GLU A 183 -13.91 1.89 7.54
N ASN A 184 -12.92 1.51 6.72
CA ASN A 184 -11.51 1.89 6.89
C ASN A 184 -11.26 3.40 6.86
N SER A 185 -12.10 4.14 6.14
CA SER A 185 -12.00 5.59 5.99
C SER A 185 -12.84 6.36 7.02
N THR A 186 -13.45 5.66 7.99
CA THR A 186 -14.35 6.24 9.00
C THR A 186 -13.69 6.18 10.38
N VAL A 187 -13.57 7.33 11.04
CA VAL A 187 -13.05 7.49 12.40
C VAL A 187 -14.14 8.06 13.28
N ASP A 188 -14.50 7.37 14.36
CA ASP A 188 -15.53 7.80 15.32
C ASP A 188 -16.87 8.20 14.63
N GLY A 189 -17.23 7.49 13.55
CA GLY A 189 -18.43 7.74 12.77
C GLY A 189 -18.33 8.88 11.75
N THR A 190 -17.14 9.49 11.61
CA THR A 190 -16.86 10.53 10.61
C THR A 190 -16.05 9.93 9.45
N PHE A 191 -16.56 10.08 8.23
CA PHE A 191 -15.81 9.69 7.02
C PHE A 191 -14.75 10.76 6.73
N VAL A 192 -13.49 10.41 6.88
CA VAL A 192 -12.37 11.37 6.93
C VAL A 192 -11.55 11.45 5.65
N PHE A 193 -11.59 10.44 4.80
CA PHE A 193 -10.94 10.47 3.50
C PHE A 193 -11.65 9.59 2.48
N MET A 194 -11.59 9.96 1.23
CA MET A 194 -12.03 9.16 0.09
C MET A 194 -11.02 8.03 -0.13
N PRO A 195 -11.36 6.77 0.11
CA PRO A 195 -10.45 5.65 -0.16
C PRO A 195 -10.22 5.52 -1.66
N TRP A 196 -9.02 5.13 -2.04
CA TRP A 196 -8.63 5.02 -3.45
C TRP A 196 -8.06 3.66 -3.80
N GLN A 197 -7.09 3.17 -3.01
CA GLN A 197 -6.41 1.92 -3.27
C GLN A 197 -6.95 0.80 -2.39
N ASN A 198 -7.24 -0.34 -3.01
CA ASN A 198 -7.60 -1.58 -2.32
C ASN A 198 -6.33 -2.40 -2.08
N ASN A 199 -5.84 -2.41 -0.86
CA ASN A 199 -4.68 -3.18 -0.43
C ASN A 199 -5.07 -4.50 0.26
N THR A 200 -6.15 -5.14 -0.18
CA THR A 200 -6.49 -6.49 0.26
C THR A 200 -5.36 -7.46 -0.08
N SER A 201 -4.94 -8.25 0.91
CA SER A 201 -3.92 -9.28 0.71
C SER A 201 -4.54 -10.56 0.17
N ALA A 202 -3.89 -11.14 -0.86
CA ALA A 202 -4.22 -12.45 -1.40
C ALA A 202 -2.95 -13.20 -1.76
N MET A 203 -3.05 -14.49 -2.05
CA MET A 203 -1.95 -15.27 -2.58
C MET A 203 -1.81 -15.00 -4.08
N VAL A 204 -0.63 -14.61 -4.55
CA VAL A 204 -0.25 -14.64 -5.97
C VAL A 204 0.53 -15.90 -6.25
N TYR A 205 0.31 -16.50 -7.43
CA TYR A 205 0.90 -17.79 -7.77
C TYR A 205 1.18 -17.92 -9.27
N ARG A 206 2.05 -18.84 -9.63
CA ARG A 206 2.33 -19.29 -10.99
C ARG A 206 1.18 -20.17 -11.48
N LYS A 207 0.15 -19.53 -12.06
CA LYS A 207 -1.03 -20.20 -12.59
C LYS A 207 -0.68 -21.25 -13.65
N ASP A 208 0.25 -20.91 -14.54
CA ASP A 208 0.74 -21.81 -15.58
C ASP A 208 1.30 -23.12 -15.02
N LEU A 209 2.04 -23.08 -13.89
CA LEU A 209 2.58 -24.28 -13.25
C LEU A 209 1.52 -25.08 -12.48
N PHE A 210 0.53 -24.41 -11.90
CA PHE A 210 -0.62 -25.08 -11.28
C PHE A 210 -1.41 -25.87 -12.32
N GLU A 211 -1.68 -25.25 -13.49
CA GLU A 211 -2.36 -25.91 -14.61
C GLU A 211 -1.53 -27.07 -15.17
N GLU A 212 -0.23 -26.89 -15.41
CA GLU A 212 0.68 -27.91 -15.90
C GLU A 212 0.69 -29.16 -15.00
N LYS A 213 0.74 -28.93 -13.68
CA LYS A 213 0.84 -30.02 -12.68
C LYS A 213 -0.51 -30.52 -12.18
N GLY A 214 -1.62 -29.88 -12.58
CA GLY A 214 -2.98 -30.22 -12.14
C GLY A 214 -3.19 -29.97 -10.66
N ILE A 215 -2.61 -28.89 -10.10
CA ILE A 215 -2.74 -28.54 -8.70
C ILE A 215 -4.03 -27.74 -8.51
N GLU A 216 -4.88 -28.17 -7.57
CA GLU A 216 -6.07 -27.43 -7.16
C GLU A 216 -5.68 -26.22 -6.29
N ILE A 217 -6.51 -25.17 -6.30
CA ILE A 217 -6.29 -23.98 -5.46
C ILE A 217 -6.41 -24.34 -3.97
N PRO A 218 -5.34 -24.13 -3.17
CA PRO A 218 -5.31 -24.46 -1.75
C PRO A 218 -6.30 -23.61 -0.94
N LYS A 219 -7.07 -24.25 -0.06
CA LYS A 219 -8.04 -23.57 0.84
C LYS A 219 -7.54 -23.48 2.28
N ASN A 220 -6.57 -24.30 2.64
CA ASN A 220 -5.95 -24.34 3.95
C ASN A 220 -4.43 -24.48 3.85
N TRP A 221 -3.74 -24.28 4.97
CA TRP A 221 -2.28 -24.27 4.98
C TRP A 221 -1.64 -25.67 4.75
N ASP A 222 -2.37 -26.75 4.97
CA ASP A 222 -1.89 -28.11 4.65
C ASP A 222 -1.94 -28.35 3.14
N GLU A 223 -3.03 -27.98 2.48
CA GLU A 223 -3.15 -28.01 1.02
C GLU A 223 -2.11 -27.09 0.36
N PHE A 224 -1.86 -25.90 0.95
CA PHE A 224 -0.81 -24.99 0.51
C PHE A 224 0.58 -25.66 0.57
N LEU A 225 0.89 -26.34 1.67
CA LEU A 225 2.16 -27.04 1.84
C LEU A 225 2.34 -28.14 0.79
N GLU A 226 1.31 -28.93 0.52
CA GLU A 226 1.36 -29.99 -0.51
C GLU A 226 1.53 -29.40 -1.92
N ALA A 227 0.83 -28.31 -2.24
CA ALA A 227 1.02 -27.59 -3.49
C ALA A 227 2.45 -27.04 -3.61
N ALA A 228 2.96 -26.42 -2.56
CA ALA A 228 4.31 -25.88 -2.52
C ALA A 228 5.38 -26.96 -2.68
N LYS A 229 5.22 -28.14 -2.05
CA LYS A 229 6.12 -29.28 -2.24
C LYS A 229 6.10 -29.78 -3.67
N THR A 230 4.93 -29.84 -4.31
CA THR A 230 4.78 -30.28 -5.71
C THR A 230 5.45 -29.31 -6.69
N LEU A 231 5.52 -28.03 -6.34
CA LEU A 231 6.14 -26.97 -7.15
C LEU A 231 7.64 -26.81 -6.87
N THR A 232 8.16 -27.43 -5.81
CA THR A 232 9.58 -27.37 -5.46
C THR A 232 10.35 -28.38 -6.28
N GLU A 233 11.25 -27.92 -7.14
CA GLU A 233 11.90 -28.75 -8.18
C GLU A 233 13.40 -28.47 -8.32
N ASP A 234 14.13 -29.54 -8.58
CA ASP A 234 15.48 -29.56 -9.14
C ASP A 234 15.30 -29.70 -10.67
N LEU A 235 15.47 -28.60 -11.40
CA LEU A 235 15.16 -28.54 -12.84
C LEU A 235 16.28 -29.09 -13.72
N ASP A 236 17.53 -29.00 -13.24
CA ASP A 236 18.72 -29.46 -14.00
C ASP A 236 19.25 -30.83 -13.55
N GLY A 237 18.76 -31.38 -12.43
CA GLY A 237 19.11 -32.70 -11.91
C GLY A 237 20.45 -32.73 -11.17
N ASP A 238 20.95 -31.59 -10.69
CA ASP A 238 22.21 -31.50 -9.94
C ASP A 238 22.07 -31.85 -8.45
N GLY A 239 20.86 -32.09 -7.99
CA GLY A 239 20.53 -32.46 -6.61
C GLY A 239 20.26 -31.24 -5.71
N LYS A 240 20.12 -30.04 -6.27
CA LYS A 240 19.72 -28.83 -5.59
C LYS A 240 18.37 -28.34 -6.11
N VAL A 241 17.66 -27.61 -5.28
CA VAL A 241 16.40 -27.01 -5.69
C VAL A 241 16.70 -25.71 -6.47
N ASP A 242 16.16 -25.62 -7.70
CA ASP A 242 16.24 -24.45 -8.55
C ASP A 242 14.99 -23.57 -8.41
N ARG A 243 13.83 -24.20 -8.20
CA ARG A 243 12.55 -23.52 -8.03
C ARG A 243 11.87 -24.00 -6.77
N TYR A 244 11.49 -23.06 -5.91
CA TYR A 244 10.80 -23.31 -4.66
C TYR A 244 9.29 -23.07 -4.80
N GLY A 245 8.49 -23.78 -4.03
CA GLY A 245 7.03 -23.64 -4.06
C GLY A 245 6.53 -22.29 -3.56
N SER A 246 7.28 -21.64 -2.69
CA SER A 246 6.86 -20.34 -2.11
C SER A 246 8.05 -19.46 -1.75
N ALA A 247 7.80 -18.16 -1.63
CA ALA A 247 8.68 -17.20 -0.98
C ALA A 247 7.99 -16.61 0.25
N PHE A 248 8.77 -16.26 1.28
CA PHE A 248 8.31 -15.55 2.47
C PHE A 248 9.21 -14.34 2.74
N ALA A 249 8.62 -13.20 3.09
CA ALA A 249 9.38 -12.05 3.58
C ALA A 249 9.61 -12.20 5.09
N GLY A 250 10.88 -12.20 5.51
CA GLY A 250 11.29 -12.44 6.89
C GLY A 250 12.22 -11.38 7.47
N THR A 251 12.56 -10.32 6.70
CA THR A 251 13.30 -9.17 7.23
C THR A 251 12.53 -8.50 8.38
N ARG A 252 13.27 -8.02 9.39
CA ARG A 252 12.66 -7.26 10.50
C ARG A 252 12.38 -5.84 10.02
N ASN A 253 11.22 -5.63 9.45
CA ASN A 253 10.70 -4.34 9.03
C ASN A 253 9.17 -4.39 8.89
N ASP A 254 8.53 -3.21 8.91
CA ASP A 254 7.07 -3.10 8.85
C ASP A 254 6.44 -3.85 7.66
N SER A 255 7.14 -3.92 6.52
CA SER A 255 6.64 -4.62 5.33
C SER A 255 6.50 -6.13 5.51
N ALA A 256 7.48 -6.82 6.12
CA ALA A 256 7.39 -8.24 6.40
C ALA A 256 6.46 -8.52 7.59
N GLU A 257 6.52 -7.66 8.60
CA GLU A 257 5.75 -7.77 9.83
C GLU A 257 4.25 -7.57 9.63
N SER A 258 3.84 -6.63 8.77
CA SER A 258 2.44 -6.45 8.38
C SER A 258 1.90 -7.64 7.59
N ARG A 259 2.73 -8.31 6.78
CA ARG A 259 2.35 -9.56 6.12
C ARG A 259 2.15 -10.69 7.12
N PHE A 260 3.04 -10.83 8.10
CA PHE A 260 2.82 -11.79 9.17
C PHE A 260 1.54 -11.49 9.96
N GLN A 261 1.19 -10.24 10.18
CA GLN A 261 -0.07 -9.87 10.82
C GLN A 261 -1.27 -10.41 10.01
N THR A 262 -1.25 -10.25 8.67
CA THR A 262 -2.27 -10.86 7.79
C THR A 262 -2.26 -12.38 7.87
N PHE A 263 -1.09 -13.01 7.86
CA PHE A 263 -0.95 -14.45 8.03
C PHE A 263 -1.55 -14.93 9.36
N ALA A 264 -1.31 -14.20 10.46
CA ALA A 264 -1.85 -14.54 11.76
C ALA A 264 -3.39 -14.47 11.83
N LEU A 265 -4.02 -13.54 11.09
CA LEU A 265 -5.49 -13.51 10.95
C LEU A 265 -6.03 -14.83 10.40
N THR A 266 -5.34 -15.47 9.47
CA THR A 266 -5.77 -16.76 8.89
C THR A 266 -5.74 -17.93 9.88
N PHE A 267 -5.18 -17.72 11.06
CA PHE A 267 -5.22 -18.62 12.21
C PHE A 267 -6.23 -18.16 13.29
N GLY A 268 -7.01 -17.09 13.02
CA GLY A 268 -7.94 -16.50 13.97
C GLY A 268 -7.26 -15.65 15.06
N CYS A 269 -6.08 -15.10 14.77
CA CYS A 269 -5.34 -14.27 15.71
C CYS A 269 -5.48 -12.79 15.34
N ASP A 270 -6.16 -12.02 16.17
CA ASP A 270 -6.08 -10.57 16.19
C ASP A 270 -4.86 -10.16 17.02
N PHE A 271 -4.00 -9.29 16.47
CA PHE A 271 -2.82 -8.79 17.20
C PHE A 271 -3.21 -8.02 18.46
N ILE A 272 -4.30 -7.28 18.36
CA ILE A 272 -4.82 -6.43 19.44
C ILE A 272 -6.35 -6.35 19.33
N THR A 273 -7.01 -6.43 20.47
CA THR A 273 -8.46 -6.33 20.58
C THR A 273 -8.84 -5.20 21.53
N PRO A 274 -9.63 -4.20 21.12
CA PRO A 274 -10.12 -3.17 22.01
C PRO A 274 -11.20 -3.75 22.95
N ASN A 275 -11.12 -3.43 24.26
CA ASN A 275 -12.06 -3.92 25.25
C ASN A 275 -13.30 -3.02 25.42
N GLY A 276 -13.36 -1.88 24.70
CA GLY A 276 -14.48 -0.93 24.76
C GLY A 276 -14.47 0.04 25.95
N ASP A 277 -13.50 -0.10 26.85
CA ASP A 277 -13.27 0.79 28.00
C ASP A 277 -11.99 1.63 27.91
N GLY A 278 -11.40 1.67 26.72
CA GLY A 278 -10.13 2.35 26.46
C GLY A 278 -8.89 1.47 26.73
N THR A 279 -9.09 0.21 27.12
CA THR A 279 -8.01 -0.77 27.28
C THR A 279 -7.96 -1.73 26.09
N PHE A 280 -6.83 -2.42 25.96
CA PHE A 280 -6.58 -3.37 24.89
C PHE A 280 -6.07 -4.70 25.43
N THR A 281 -6.38 -5.78 24.71
CA THR A 281 -5.88 -7.13 24.97
C THR A 281 -5.02 -7.59 23.81
N SER A 282 -3.78 -8.04 24.09
CA SER A 282 -2.89 -8.61 23.07
C SER A 282 -3.28 -10.05 22.72
N GLY A 283 -3.29 -10.39 21.42
CA GLY A 283 -3.50 -11.74 20.93
C GLY A 283 -2.28 -12.67 20.99
N PHE A 284 -1.09 -12.16 21.30
CA PHE A 284 0.17 -12.91 21.21
C PHE A 284 0.29 -14.08 22.20
N GLY A 285 -0.47 -14.06 23.28
CA GLY A 285 -0.56 -15.16 24.25
C GLY A 285 -1.52 -16.28 23.86
N THR A 286 -2.30 -16.13 22.80
CA THR A 286 -3.33 -17.08 22.38
C THR A 286 -2.74 -18.29 21.63
N ASP A 287 -3.47 -19.39 21.59
CA ASP A 287 -3.08 -20.56 20.79
C ASP A 287 -3.11 -20.23 19.28
N ALA A 288 -3.97 -19.31 18.84
CA ALA A 288 -4.01 -18.82 17.47
C ALA A 288 -2.67 -18.19 17.04
N TYR A 289 -2.10 -17.29 17.86
CA TYR A 289 -0.79 -16.69 17.59
C TYR A 289 0.33 -17.75 17.60
N LYS A 290 0.32 -18.67 18.58
CA LYS A 290 1.33 -19.75 18.66
C LYS A 290 1.30 -20.62 17.40
N ASN A 291 0.11 -21.02 16.96
CA ASN A 291 -0.05 -21.82 15.74
C ASN A 291 0.39 -21.04 14.50
N ALA A 292 0.05 -19.75 14.40
CA ALA A 292 0.48 -18.90 13.29
C ALA A 292 2.00 -18.78 13.24
N MET A 293 2.65 -18.38 14.34
CA MET A 293 4.11 -18.18 14.39
C MET A 293 4.87 -19.49 14.12
N THR A 294 4.44 -20.58 14.76
CA THR A 294 5.07 -21.89 14.55
C THR A 294 4.94 -22.34 13.10
N THR A 295 3.75 -22.19 12.51
CA THR A 295 3.52 -22.57 11.11
C THR A 295 4.31 -21.68 10.16
N PHE A 296 4.35 -20.36 10.41
CA PHE A 296 5.10 -19.42 9.60
C PHE A 296 6.60 -19.76 9.54
N VAL A 297 7.22 -19.96 10.71
CA VAL A 297 8.63 -20.34 10.80
C VAL A 297 8.88 -21.69 10.13
N ARG A 298 8.03 -22.68 10.38
CA ARG A 298 8.13 -24.01 9.78
C ARG A 298 8.07 -23.98 8.26
N LEU A 299 7.07 -23.31 7.68
CA LEU A 299 6.93 -23.15 6.23
C LEU A 299 8.11 -22.42 5.61
N ALA A 300 8.63 -21.42 6.29
CA ALA A 300 9.72 -20.59 5.79
C ALA A 300 11.11 -21.27 5.90
N THR A 301 11.30 -22.23 6.82
CA THR A 301 12.67 -22.73 7.14
C THR A 301 12.83 -24.23 7.20
N GLU A 302 11.77 -25.01 7.46
CA GLU A 302 11.89 -26.44 7.75
C GLU A 302 11.36 -27.35 6.64
N GLU A 303 10.33 -26.92 5.91
CA GLU A 303 9.63 -27.74 4.92
C GLU A 303 10.34 -27.82 3.56
N GLY A 304 11.40 -27.03 3.34
CA GLY A 304 12.19 -27.02 2.10
C GLY A 304 11.46 -26.41 0.90
N ILE A 305 10.38 -25.68 1.13
CA ILE A 305 9.54 -25.05 0.09
C ILE A 305 9.89 -23.57 -0.17
N THR A 306 10.84 -23.04 0.59
CA THR A 306 11.25 -21.61 0.56
C THR A 306 12.75 -21.53 0.32
N PRO A 307 13.24 -20.59 -0.51
CA PRO A 307 14.67 -20.36 -0.68
C PRO A 307 15.38 -20.10 0.65
N PRO A 308 16.65 -20.53 0.81
CA PRO A 308 17.47 -20.22 1.98
C PRO A 308 17.62 -18.70 2.18
N GLY A 309 17.75 -18.25 3.45
CA GLY A 309 17.93 -16.83 3.76
C GLY A 309 16.64 -16.08 4.08
N PHE A 310 15.61 -16.79 4.53
CA PHE A 310 14.30 -16.22 4.89
C PHE A 310 14.39 -14.91 5.68
N VAL A 311 15.22 -14.85 6.73
CA VAL A 311 15.34 -13.65 7.61
C VAL A 311 16.03 -12.45 6.95
N GLU A 312 16.65 -12.66 5.80
CA GLU A 312 17.27 -11.64 4.96
C GLU A 312 16.40 -11.28 3.74
N THR A 313 15.35 -12.09 3.48
CA THR A 313 14.44 -11.89 2.36
C THR A 313 13.40 -10.81 2.70
N GLY A 314 13.48 -9.69 2.01
CA GLY A 314 12.47 -8.63 2.10
C GLY A 314 11.36 -8.78 1.05
N TYR A 315 10.49 -7.80 0.99
CA TYR A 315 9.37 -7.79 0.04
C TYR A 315 9.84 -7.82 -1.42
N SER A 316 10.84 -6.99 -1.75
CA SER A 316 11.34 -6.88 -3.13
C SER A 316 12.08 -8.13 -3.57
N GLU A 317 12.84 -8.73 -2.67
CA GLU A 317 13.52 -10.00 -2.92
C GLU A 317 12.50 -11.12 -3.17
N ALA A 318 11.43 -11.22 -2.35
CA ALA A 318 10.42 -12.26 -2.48
C ALA A 318 9.70 -12.22 -3.84
N TYR A 319 9.26 -11.05 -4.31
CA TYR A 319 8.61 -10.99 -5.62
C TYR A 319 9.61 -11.10 -6.79
N THR A 320 10.85 -10.71 -6.59
CA THR A 320 11.91 -10.89 -7.61
C THR A 320 12.22 -12.38 -7.82
N MET A 321 12.19 -13.20 -6.76
CA MET A 321 12.30 -14.66 -6.88
C MET A 321 11.20 -15.25 -7.78
N ILE A 322 9.96 -14.75 -7.69
CA ILE A 322 8.88 -15.17 -8.60
C ILE A 322 9.16 -14.71 -10.03
N ALA A 323 9.59 -13.46 -10.21
CA ALA A 323 9.95 -12.94 -11.53
C ALA A 323 11.11 -13.71 -12.17
N ALA A 324 12.05 -14.24 -11.37
CA ALA A 324 13.20 -15.02 -11.80
C ALA A 324 12.89 -16.53 -11.99
N ASP A 325 11.66 -16.98 -11.76
CA ASP A 325 11.24 -18.38 -11.77
C ASP A 325 11.90 -19.22 -10.65
N GLU A 326 12.35 -18.57 -9.58
CA GLU A 326 12.95 -19.20 -8.40
C GLU A 326 11.94 -19.53 -7.31
N ALA A 327 10.74 -18.92 -7.35
CA ALA A 327 9.61 -19.22 -6.45
C ALA A 327 8.27 -19.16 -7.18
N CYS A 328 7.25 -19.84 -6.65
CA CYS A 328 5.96 -20.01 -7.31
C CYS A 328 4.81 -19.26 -6.65
N MET A 329 4.85 -19.04 -5.34
CA MET A 329 3.77 -18.40 -4.56
C MET A 329 4.31 -17.36 -3.59
N PHE A 330 3.54 -16.28 -3.43
CA PHE A 330 3.79 -15.24 -2.43
C PHE A 330 2.49 -14.50 -2.08
N PHE A 331 2.28 -14.08 -0.85
CA PHE A 331 1.08 -13.32 -0.49
C PHE A 331 1.37 -11.85 -0.27
N SER A 332 0.52 -11.01 -0.84
CA SER A 332 0.64 -9.56 -0.81
C SER A 332 -0.64 -8.91 -1.32
N ALA A 333 -0.69 -7.56 -1.34
CA ALA A 333 -1.64 -6.82 -2.13
C ALA A 333 -1.28 -6.85 -3.62
N SER A 334 -2.21 -6.43 -4.48
CA SER A 334 -2.13 -6.57 -5.95
C SER A 334 -0.94 -5.86 -6.60
N ASN A 335 -0.41 -4.80 -5.98
CA ASN A 335 0.76 -4.06 -6.45
C ASN A 335 2.03 -4.94 -6.61
N VAL A 336 2.07 -6.12 -5.99
CA VAL A 336 3.17 -7.09 -6.17
C VAL A 336 3.29 -7.53 -7.63
N LEU A 337 2.17 -7.61 -8.35
CA LEU A 337 2.17 -7.95 -9.79
C LEU A 337 2.95 -6.92 -10.61
N GLY A 338 2.83 -5.63 -10.29
CA GLY A 338 3.64 -4.58 -10.90
C GLY A 338 5.14 -4.80 -10.69
N GLY A 339 5.54 -5.16 -9.48
CA GLY A 339 6.93 -5.52 -9.17
C GLY A 339 7.42 -6.72 -9.98
N ILE A 340 6.62 -7.79 -10.06
CA ILE A 340 6.93 -9.00 -10.83
C ILE A 340 7.04 -8.68 -12.33
N TYR A 341 6.07 -7.95 -12.89
CA TYR A 341 6.03 -7.65 -14.34
C TYR A 341 7.11 -6.63 -14.76
N ASN A 342 7.47 -5.68 -13.88
CA ASN A 342 8.58 -4.77 -14.13
C ASN A 342 9.94 -5.50 -14.11
N ALA A 343 10.11 -6.49 -13.22
CA ALA A 343 11.30 -7.32 -13.16
C ALA A 343 11.36 -8.32 -14.34
N ASN A 344 10.23 -8.90 -14.72
CA ASN A 344 10.13 -9.85 -15.84
C ASN A 344 8.76 -9.75 -16.55
N PRO A 345 8.67 -9.01 -17.65
CA PRO A 345 7.41 -8.86 -18.42
C PRO A 345 6.82 -10.17 -18.94
N GLU A 346 7.61 -11.24 -19.08
CA GLU A 346 7.13 -12.55 -19.55
C GLU A 346 6.26 -13.27 -18.51
N MET A 347 6.21 -12.79 -17.27
CA MET A 347 5.32 -13.28 -16.23
C MET A 347 3.85 -12.84 -16.44
N LYS A 348 3.62 -11.82 -17.26
CA LYS A 348 2.26 -11.39 -17.59
C LYS A 348 1.51 -12.52 -18.31
N GLY A 349 0.32 -12.88 -17.79
CA GLY A 349 -0.47 -14.04 -18.26
C GLY A 349 -0.09 -15.40 -17.65
N LYS A 350 1.01 -15.49 -16.87
CA LYS A 350 1.40 -16.69 -16.13
C LYS A 350 0.98 -16.66 -14.67
N MET A 351 0.60 -15.49 -14.18
CA MET A 351 0.22 -15.27 -12.78
C MET A 351 -1.28 -15.46 -12.58
N GLY A 352 -1.66 -15.85 -11.38
CA GLY A 352 -3.01 -15.88 -10.86
C GLY A 352 -3.04 -15.41 -9.41
N SER A 353 -4.24 -15.27 -8.85
CA SER A 353 -4.42 -15.00 -7.43
C SER A 353 -5.56 -15.84 -6.86
N PHE A 354 -5.50 -16.06 -5.54
CA PHE A 354 -6.57 -16.70 -4.78
C PHE A 354 -6.58 -16.17 -3.34
N PRO A 355 -7.73 -16.21 -2.63
CA PRO A 355 -7.80 -15.80 -1.23
C PRO A 355 -6.80 -16.54 -0.36
N MET A 356 -6.33 -15.92 0.73
CA MET A 356 -5.41 -16.54 1.66
C MET A 356 -5.96 -17.88 2.18
N PRO A 357 -5.14 -18.96 2.20
CA PRO A 357 -5.50 -20.19 2.92
C PRO A 357 -5.74 -19.89 4.40
N THR A 358 -6.64 -20.63 5.05
CA THR A 358 -6.92 -20.49 6.49
C THR A 358 -6.60 -21.75 7.26
N ALA A 359 -6.40 -21.64 8.56
CA ALA A 359 -6.29 -22.79 9.44
C ALA A 359 -7.65 -23.51 9.59
N GLU A 360 -7.62 -24.79 9.96
CA GLU A 360 -8.83 -25.59 10.16
C GLU A 360 -9.78 -24.89 11.15
N GLY A 361 -11.05 -24.74 10.75
CA GLY A 361 -12.09 -24.11 11.56
C GLY A 361 -12.08 -22.58 11.56
N VAL A 362 -11.16 -21.93 10.85
CA VAL A 362 -11.17 -20.49 10.63
C VAL A 362 -11.88 -20.16 9.32
N SER A 363 -12.85 -19.25 9.38
CA SER A 363 -13.51 -18.75 8.16
C SER A 363 -12.53 -17.97 7.28
N PRO A 364 -12.76 -17.88 5.96
CA PRO A 364 -11.96 -17.03 5.10
C PRO A 364 -11.81 -15.62 5.67
N VAL A 365 -10.59 -15.13 5.74
CA VAL A 365 -10.27 -13.81 6.29
C VAL A 365 -8.96 -13.31 5.71
N THR A 366 -8.88 -12.01 5.49
CA THR A 366 -7.65 -11.31 5.13
C THR A 366 -7.66 -9.90 5.69
N SER A 367 -6.56 -9.19 5.58
CA SER A 367 -6.49 -7.77 5.96
C SER A 367 -6.89 -6.86 4.79
N PHE A 368 -7.51 -5.75 5.15
CA PHE A 368 -7.73 -4.61 4.27
C PHE A 368 -7.01 -3.38 4.82
N SER A 369 -6.42 -2.61 3.94
CA SER A 369 -6.04 -1.23 4.19
C SER A 369 -6.26 -0.40 2.94
N SER A 370 -6.40 0.91 3.10
CA SER A 370 -6.57 1.82 1.98
C SER A 370 -5.71 3.07 2.15
N VAL A 371 -5.12 3.48 1.06
CA VAL A 371 -4.61 4.85 0.91
C VAL A 371 -5.63 5.61 0.08
N GLY A 372 -5.94 6.81 0.49
CA GLY A 372 -6.92 7.65 -0.19
C GLY A 372 -6.52 9.11 -0.17
N MET A 373 -7.49 9.98 -0.37
CA MET A 373 -7.30 11.42 -0.42
C MET A 373 -8.39 12.13 0.37
N THR A 374 -8.06 13.29 0.90
CA THR A 374 -9.02 14.17 1.56
C THR A 374 -8.85 15.60 1.07
N ILE A 375 -9.83 16.43 1.40
CA ILE A 375 -9.85 17.85 1.07
C ILE A 375 -9.54 18.63 2.34
N SER A 376 -8.61 19.58 2.23
CA SER A 376 -8.22 20.46 3.34
C SER A 376 -9.40 21.32 3.82
N ASN A 377 -9.47 21.54 5.14
CA ASN A 377 -10.38 22.53 5.74
C ASN A 377 -10.07 23.97 5.31
N THR A 378 -8.91 24.21 4.69
CA THR A 378 -8.49 25.51 4.16
C THR A 378 -8.71 25.64 2.65
N CYS A 379 -9.21 24.60 1.97
CA CYS A 379 -9.52 24.65 0.56
C CYS A 379 -10.65 25.65 0.28
N GLU A 380 -10.39 26.62 -0.59
CA GLU A 380 -11.38 27.66 -0.94
C GLU A 380 -12.46 27.16 -1.92
N ASN A 381 -12.19 26.03 -2.62
CA ASN A 381 -13.07 25.47 -3.66
C ASN A 381 -13.26 23.96 -3.45
N PRO A 382 -13.84 23.51 -2.31
CA PRO A 382 -13.93 22.10 -1.97
C PRO A 382 -14.83 21.31 -2.93
N GLU A 383 -15.82 21.93 -3.58
CA GLU A 383 -16.68 21.30 -4.57
C GLU A 383 -15.89 20.96 -5.85
N VAL A 384 -14.98 21.83 -6.32
CA VAL A 384 -14.12 21.57 -7.46
C VAL A 384 -13.07 20.50 -7.11
N ALA A 385 -12.54 20.54 -5.88
CA ALA A 385 -11.63 19.52 -5.38
C ALA A 385 -12.32 18.14 -5.34
N ALA A 386 -13.55 18.05 -4.84
CA ALA A 386 -14.32 16.79 -4.83
C ALA A 386 -14.66 16.31 -6.24
N ASP A 387 -14.95 17.20 -7.17
CA ASP A 387 -15.21 16.87 -8.55
C ASP A 387 -13.95 16.28 -9.22
N PHE A 388 -12.78 16.89 -9.01
CA PHE A 388 -11.51 16.32 -9.47
C PHE A 388 -11.23 14.93 -8.85
N LEU A 389 -11.49 14.73 -7.57
CA LEU A 389 -11.32 13.43 -6.91
C LEU A 389 -12.24 12.36 -7.52
N LYS A 390 -13.50 12.69 -7.80
CA LYS A 390 -14.43 11.79 -8.51
C LYS A 390 -13.97 11.48 -9.93
N TYR A 391 -13.43 12.48 -10.65
CA TYR A 391 -12.85 12.26 -11.97
C TYR A 391 -11.64 11.31 -11.90
N LEU A 392 -10.70 11.57 -11.00
CA LEU A 392 -9.52 10.72 -10.79
C LEU A 392 -9.90 9.27 -10.51
N THR A 393 -10.97 9.05 -9.77
CA THR A 393 -11.44 7.72 -9.35
C THR A 393 -12.63 7.20 -10.16
N SER A 394 -12.93 7.82 -11.31
CA SER A 394 -13.92 7.30 -12.25
C SER A 394 -13.57 5.87 -12.69
N VAL A 395 -14.54 5.11 -13.16
CA VAL A 395 -14.31 3.73 -13.64
C VAL A 395 -13.20 3.68 -14.68
N GLU A 396 -13.24 4.57 -15.68
CA GLU A 396 -12.21 4.65 -16.72
C GLU A 396 -10.81 4.90 -16.15
N ASN A 397 -10.66 5.93 -15.32
CA ASN A 397 -9.37 6.27 -14.73
C ASN A 397 -8.90 5.21 -13.71
N SER A 398 -9.82 4.55 -13.01
CA SER A 398 -9.49 3.45 -12.08
C SER A 398 -8.98 2.21 -12.82
N VAL A 399 -9.58 1.86 -13.97
CA VAL A 399 -9.07 0.78 -14.85
C VAL A 399 -7.70 1.13 -15.40
N ALA A 400 -7.54 2.35 -15.94
CA ALA A 400 -6.26 2.81 -16.47
C ALA A 400 -5.17 2.91 -15.38
N TRP A 401 -5.53 3.26 -14.14
CA TRP A 401 -4.64 3.21 -12.98
C TRP A 401 -4.15 1.79 -12.69
N ASN A 402 -5.08 0.82 -12.69
CA ASN A 402 -4.71 -0.59 -12.53
C ASN A 402 -3.79 -1.09 -13.65
N GLU A 403 -4.08 -0.75 -14.90
CA GLU A 403 -3.23 -1.10 -16.05
C GLU A 403 -1.81 -0.54 -15.92
N ALA A 404 -1.68 0.69 -15.41
CA ALA A 404 -0.39 1.35 -15.23
C ALA A 404 0.41 0.81 -14.02
N THR A 405 -0.27 0.40 -12.94
CA THR A 405 0.37 0.19 -11.62
C THR A 405 0.09 -1.17 -10.99
N CYS A 406 -0.80 -1.98 -11.56
CA CYS A 406 -1.35 -3.21 -10.99
C CYS A 406 -2.03 -3.02 -9.61
N ARG A 407 -2.32 -1.77 -9.19
CA ARG A 407 -3.02 -1.49 -7.94
C ARG A 407 -4.53 -1.53 -8.19
N LEU A 408 -5.26 -2.20 -7.31
CA LEU A 408 -6.71 -2.26 -7.38
C LEU A 408 -7.36 -1.02 -6.78
N PRO A 409 -8.42 -0.49 -7.40
CA PRO A 409 -9.24 0.57 -6.83
C PRO A 409 -10.23 0.01 -5.80
N VAL A 410 -10.96 0.92 -5.15
CA VAL A 410 -12.08 0.58 -4.24
C VAL A 410 -13.46 0.76 -4.88
N VAL A 411 -13.53 1.18 -6.12
CA VAL A 411 -14.77 1.40 -6.88
C VAL A 411 -15.27 0.08 -7.44
N LYS A 412 -16.46 -0.37 -7.04
CA LYS A 412 -17.04 -1.69 -7.37
C LYS A 412 -17.10 -1.96 -8.87
N ASP A 413 -17.58 -0.98 -9.67
CA ASP A 413 -17.71 -1.13 -11.12
C ASP A 413 -16.34 -1.22 -11.81
N ALA A 414 -15.33 -0.49 -11.31
CA ALA A 414 -13.98 -0.58 -11.82
C ALA A 414 -13.35 -1.95 -11.52
N LEU A 415 -13.56 -2.50 -10.32
CA LEU A 415 -13.11 -3.85 -9.98
C LEU A 415 -13.72 -4.90 -10.90
N THR A 416 -15.02 -4.78 -11.21
CA THR A 416 -15.70 -5.66 -12.15
C THR A 416 -15.04 -5.60 -13.53
N ALA A 417 -14.82 -4.40 -14.08
CA ALA A 417 -14.18 -4.21 -15.37
C ALA A 417 -12.73 -4.72 -15.40
N ILE A 418 -11.97 -4.53 -14.32
CA ILE A 418 -10.60 -5.03 -14.19
C ILE A 418 -10.56 -6.55 -14.23
N CYS A 419 -11.45 -7.23 -13.48
CA CYS A 419 -11.53 -8.69 -13.47
C CYS A 419 -12.00 -9.28 -14.81
N GLU A 420 -12.86 -8.58 -15.55
CA GLU A 420 -13.25 -8.97 -16.92
C GLU A 420 -12.08 -8.86 -17.91
N ASN A 421 -11.17 -7.90 -17.69
CA ASN A 421 -9.98 -7.70 -18.54
C ASN A 421 -8.82 -8.65 -18.20
N ASP A 422 -8.61 -8.96 -16.92
CA ASP A 422 -7.51 -9.84 -16.47
C ASP A 422 -7.92 -10.61 -15.20
N GLU A 423 -8.09 -11.92 -15.36
CA GLU A 423 -8.49 -12.84 -14.29
C GLU A 423 -7.47 -12.94 -13.12
N VAL A 424 -6.25 -12.43 -13.29
CA VAL A 424 -5.24 -12.41 -12.23
C VAL A 424 -5.73 -11.68 -10.97
N TYR A 425 -6.69 -10.78 -11.13
CA TYR A 425 -7.24 -9.99 -10.02
C TYR A 425 -8.42 -10.66 -9.28
N ASN A 426 -8.99 -11.76 -9.81
CA ASN A 426 -10.18 -12.41 -9.24
C ASN A 426 -9.98 -12.80 -7.78
N GLY A 427 -8.82 -13.37 -7.42
CA GLY A 427 -8.55 -13.79 -6.05
C GLY A 427 -8.45 -12.63 -5.04
N PHE A 428 -8.00 -11.46 -5.48
CA PHE A 428 -7.98 -10.26 -4.64
C PHE A 428 -9.38 -9.70 -4.40
N VAL A 429 -10.21 -9.70 -5.44
CA VAL A 429 -11.60 -9.22 -5.33
C VAL A 429 -12.42 -10.18 -4.48
N GLU A 430 -12.28 -11.49 -4.68
CA GLU A 430 -12.91 -12.52 -3.81
C GLU A 430 -12.45 -12.37 -2.34
N ALA A 431 -11.15 -12.13 -2.11
CA ALA A 431 -10.62 -11.91 -0.78
C ALA A 431 -11.20 -10.65 -0.11
N SER A 432 -11.53 -9.61 -0.88
CA SER A 432 -12.12 -8.36 -0.35
C SER A 432 -13.47 -8.58 0.33
N ASP A 433 -14.22 -9.63 -0.04
CA ASP A 433 -15.50 -9.98 0.59
C ASP A 433 -15.35 -10.44 2.05
N SER A 434 -14.16 -10.91 2.42
CA SER A 434 -13.82 -11.39 3.77
C SER A 434 -12.74 -10.55 4.45
N ALA A 435 -12.43 -9.40 3.89
CA ALA A 435 -11.39 -8.53 4.40
C ALA A 435 -11.85 -7.78 5.66
N VAL A 436 -10.93 -7.64 6.61
CA VAL A 436 -11.15 -6.93 7.87
C VAL A 436 -10.13 -5.81 8.03
N ILE A 437 -10.53 -4.74 8.68
CA ILE A 437 -9.64 -3.67 9.09
C ILE A 437 -9.06 -3.96 10.46
N TYR A 438 -7.83 -3.50 10.70
CA TYR A 438 -7.25 -3.56 12.02
C TYR A 438 -7.82 -2.43 12.91
N PRO A 439 -8.11 -2.72 14.19
CA PRO A 439 -8.53 -1.66 15.09
C PRO A 439 -7.43 -0.60 15.23
N PRO A 440 -7.75 0.68 15.30
CA PRO A 440 -6.78 1.73 15.52
C PRO A 440 -6.08 1.53 16.87
N PHE A 441 -4.76 1.35 16.82
CA PHE A 441 -3.93 1.12 18.00
C PHE A 441 -2.58 1.81 17.82
N ALA A 442 -2.27 2.77 18.66
CA ALA A 442 -1.05 3.58 18.55
C ALA A 442 0.25 2.79 18.72
N GLY A 443 0.20 1.62 19.37
CA GLY A 443 1.33 0.70 19.57
C GLY A 443 1.46 -0.37 18.47
N LEU A 444 0.75 -0.27 17.33
CA LEU A 444 0.73 -1.32 16.30
C LEU A 444 2.12 -1.59 15.70
N ALA A 445 2.89 -0.56 15.44
CA ALA A 445 4.25 -0.70 14.91
C ALA A 445 5.17 -1.46 15.90
N GLU A 446 5.00 -1.23 17.19
CA GLU A 446 5.74 -1.95 18.23
C GLU A 446 5.33 -3.43 18.31
N LEU A 447 4.02 -3.74 18.18
CA LEU A 447 3.56 -5.13 18.09
C LEU A 447 4.11 -5.85 16.86
N ARG A 448 4.17 -5.17 15.71
CA ARG A 448 4.78 -5.71 14.49
C ARG A 448 6.26 -6.00 14.67
N ASP A 449 7.03 -5.06 15.22
CA ASP A 449 8.47 -5.25 15.51
C ASP A 449 8.72 -6.42 16.48
N ILE A 450 7.86 -6.62 17.49
CA ILE A 450 7.90 -7.78 18.39
C ILE A 450 7.74 -9.11 17.63
N CYS A 451 6.88 -9.16 16.61
CA CYS A 451 6.77 -10.34 15.75
C CYS A 451 8.06 -10.56 14.96
N GLY A 452 8.60 -9.53 14.33
CA GLY A 452 9.85 -9.57 13.59
C GLY A 452 11.00 -10.10 14.45
N GLU A 453 11.12 -9.59 15.66
CA GLU A 453 12.09 -10.09 16.64
C GLU A 453 11.87 -11.56 16.97
N CYS A 454 10.61 -12.02 17.11
CA CYS A 454 10.29 -13.38 17.45
C CYS A 454 10.88 -14.38 16.43
N TRP A 455 10.56 -14.26 15.15
CA TRP A 455 11.10 -15.19 14.14
C TRP A 455 12.59 -15.00 13.89
N GLN A 456 13.13 -13.77 13.98
CA GLN A 456 14.56 -13.53 13.86
C GLN A 456 15.34 -14.28 14.95
N THR A 457 14.88 -14.23 16.19
CA THR A 457 15.49 -14.92 17.34
C THR A 457 15.47 -16.44 17.16
N VAL A 458 14.35 -17.00 16.67
CA VAL A 458 14.26 -18.44 16.38
C VAL A 458 15.27 -18.84 15.28
N VAL A 459 15.29 -18.12 14.17
CA VAL A 459 16.05 -18.54 12.98
C VAL A 459 17.54 -18.22 13.10
N SER A 460 17.88 -17.02 13.61
CA SER A 460 19.27 -16.55 13.65
C SER A 460 20.02 -16.98 14.92
N GLU A 461 19.31 -17.10 16.06
CA GLU A 461 19.92 -17.42 17.35
C GLU A 461 19.66 -18.87 17.80
N GLY A 462 18.76 -19.59 17.11
CA GLY A 462 18.43 -20.97 17.44
C GLY A 462 17.64 -21.13 18.74
N VAL A 463 16.92 -20.11 19.17
CA VAL A 463 16.03 -20.16 20.33
C VAL A 463 14.82 -21.03 20.00
N ALA A 464 14.36 -21.84 20.94
CA ALA A 464 13.14 -22.63 20.74
C ALA A 464 11.95 -21.71 20.45
N VAL A 465 11.12 -22.11 19.47
CA VAL A 465 10.01 -21.26 19.00
C VAL A 465 9.02 -20.95 20.13
N GLU A 466 8.79 -21.88 21.04
CA GLU A 466 7.91 -21.71 22.20
C GLU A 466 8.45 -20.63 23.18
N ASP A 467 9.77 -20.58 23.39
CA ASP A 467 10.42 -19.60 24.27
C ASP A 467 10.38 -18.20 23.62
N ALA A 468 10.63 -18.11 22.32
CA ALA A 468 10.52 -16.86 21.56
C ALA A 468 9.08 -16.30 21.58
N ILE A 469 8.08 -17.17 21.37
CA ILE A 469 6.65 -16.80 21.46
C ILE A 469 6.28 -16.34 22.86
N ALA A 470 6.75 -17.01 23.91
CA ALA A 470 6.48 -16.61 25.29
C ALA A 470 7.06 -15.22 25.60
N ASN A 471 8.26 -14.92 25.10
CA ASN A 471 8.87 -13.60 25.22
C ASN A 471 8.08 -12.53 24.43
N ALA A 472 7.69 -12.83 23.19
CA ALA A 472 6.88 -11.94 22.36
C ALA A 472 5.52 -11.63 23.03
N ALA A 473 4.87 -12.65 23.60
CA ALA A 473 3.60 -12.47 24.31
C ALA A 473 3.73 -11.55 25.53
N ALA A 474 4.81 -11.71 26.30
CA ALA A 474 5.07 -10.84 27.46
C ALA A 474 5.29 -9.37 27.05
N LYS A 475 6.07 -9.13 25.99
CA LYS A 475 6.30 -7.78 25.45
C LYS A 475 5.01 -7.17 24.90
N ALA A 476 4.25 -7.92 24.10
CA ALA A 476 3.02 -7.44 23.50
C ALA A 476 1.94 -7.11 24.55
N GLU A 477 1.88 -7.85 25.64
CA GLU A 477 1.01 -7.54 26.79
C GLU A 477 1.43 -6.23 27.49
N GLU A 478 2.73 -5.94 27.58
CA GLU A 478 3.25 -4.68 28.12
C GLU A 478 2.90 -3.52 27.19
N THR A 479 3.10 -3.70 25.88
CA THR A 479 2.71 -2.71 24.87
C THR A 479 1.21 -2.42 24.93
N ALA A 480 0.35 -3.44 24.97
CA ALA A 480 -1.09 -3.26 25.12
C ALA A 480 -1.46 -2.43 26.37
N LYS A 481 -0.81 -2.67 27.52
CA LYS A 481 -1.00 -1.90 28.75
C LYS A 481 -0.51 -0.47 28.65
N THR A 482 0.62 -0.24 27.97
CA THR A 482 1.22 1.08 27.81
C THR A 482 0.30 2.04 27.03
N TYR A 483 -0.40 1.51 26.04
CA TYR A 483 -1.32 2.27 25.22
C TYR A 483 -2.79 2.14 25.65
N SER A 484 -3.07 1.48 26.77
CA SER A 484 -4.38 1.48 27.42
C SER A 484 -4.56 2.74 28.26
N ASN A 485 -5.72 3.38 28.18
CA ASN A 485 -6.05 4.63 28.91
C ASN A 485 -6.40 4.37 30.39
#